data_dfac3efc2be033d6788a8767d05f72f4
#
_entry.id   dfac3efc2be033d6788a8767d05f72f4
#
_cell.length_a   1.000
_cell.length_b   1.000
_cell.length_c   1.000
_cell.angle_alpha   90.00
_cell.angle_beta   90.00
_cell.angle_gamma   90.00
#
_symmetry.space_group_name_H-M   'P 1'
#
loop_
_entity.id
_entity.type
_entity.pdbx_description
1 polymer ?
#
loop_
_entity_poly.entity_id
_entity_poly.type
_entity_poly.pdbx_seq_one_letter_code
_entity_poly.pdbx_strand_id
1 'polypeptide(L)'
;MAELMRADTEVLLRGLVLCLDELSRGERLPPSIYLCGGGSLLPEVMEELGKGAWAEGLPFTRPPQARLLEPSDVGGLEDATGLLTSPRDIGPMALANHALRLEADEKEVVNAVMRRVLKSMKV
;
A
#
# COMPACT_ATOMS: atom_id res chain seq x y z
N MET A 1 2.14 12.43 -26.96
CA MET A 1 1.50 11.91 -25.72
C MET A 1 2.44 11.00 -24.95
N ALA A 2 2.91 9.90 -25.52
CA ALA A 2 3.82 8.96 -24.83
C ALA A 2 5.13 9.59 -24.32
N GLU A 3 5.68 10.54 -25.01
CA GLU A 3 6.93 11.23 -24.65
C GLU A 3 6.73 12.17 -23.44
N LEU A 4 5.57 12.83 -23.37
CA LEU A 4 5.17 13.62 -22.18
C LEU A 4 4.97 12.73 -20.97
N MET A 5 4.31 11.60 -21.13
CA MET A 5 4.07 10.62 -20.06
C MET A 5 5.39 10.05 -19.52
N ARG A 6 6.39 9.83 -20.38
CA ARG A 6 7.72 9.40 -19.95
C ARG A 6 8.43 10.46 -19.12
N ALA A 7 8.38 11.71 -19.55
CA ALA A 7 8.99 12.81 -18.79
C ALA A 7 8.35 12.95 -17.40
N ASP A 8 7.03 12.85 -17.31
CA ASP A 8 6.31 12.88 -16.05
C ASP A 8 6.65 11.68 -15.15
N THR A 9 6.81 10.50 -15.76
CA THR A 9 7.25 9.29 -15.06
C THR A 9 8.66 9.43 -14.49
N GLU A 10 9.58 10.05 -15.23
CA GLU A 10 10.94 10.33 -14.71
C GLU A 10 10.92 11.25 -13.48
N VAL A 11 10.07 12.26 -13.49
CA VAL A 11 9.88 13.15 -12.32
C VAL A 11 9.33 12.38 -11.13
N LEU A 12 8.33 11.51 -11.36
CA LEU A 12 7.78 10.63 -10.34
C LEU A 12 8.87 9.73 -9.73
N LEU A 13 9.71 9.11 -10.57
CA LEU A 13 10.79 8.24 -10.11
C LEU A 13 11.86 9.00 -9.31
N ARG A 14 12.19 10.22 -9.68
CA ARG A 14 13.10 11.07 -8.89
C ARG A 14 12.51 11.35 -7.51
N GLY A 15 11.23 11.65 -7.43
CA GLY A 15 10.53 11.80 -6.15
C GLY A 15 10.54 10.53 -5.32
N LEU A 16 10.32 9.39 -5.96
CA LEU A 16 10.38 8.07 -5.30
C LEU A 16 11.78 7.80 -4.73
N VAL A 17 12.85 8.08 -5.49
CA VAL A 17 14.23 7.91 -5.03
C VAL A 17 14.50 8.73 -3.78
N LEU A 18 14.09 10.00 -3.76
CA LEU A 18 14.24 10.87 -2.59
C LEU A 18 13.50 10.33 -1.37
N CYS A 19 12.27 9.88 -1.56
CA CYS A 19 11.49 9.29 -0.47
C CYS A 19 12.11 8.00 0.07
N LEU A 20 12.59 7.13 -0.81
CA LEU A 20 13.22 5.87 -0.41
C LEU A 20 14.55 6.08 0.29
N ASP A 21 15.34 7.04 -0.16
CA ASP A 21 16.60 7.41 0.49
C ASP A 21 16.36 7.92 1.92
N GLU A 22 15.39 8.81 2.08
CA GLU A 22 14.98 9.32 3.39
C GLU A 22 14.42 8.22 4.30
N LEU A 23 13.57 7.35 3.78
CA LEU A 23 12.99 6.23 4.52
C LEU A 23 14.01 5.19 4.94
N SER A 24 15.03 4.95 4.13
CA SER A 24 16.05 3.94 4.42
C SER A 24 16.85 4.28 5.67
N ARG A 25 17.08 5.56 5.94
CA ARG A 25 17.90 6.04 7.07
C ARG A 25 19.24 5.31 7.21
N GLY A 26 19.81 4.88 6.08
CA GLY A 26 21.03 4.08 6.03
C GLY A 26 20.83 2.58 6.22
N GLU A 27 19.61 2.12 6.40
CA GLU A 27 19.26 0.70 6.43
C GLU A 27 19.03 0.15 5.02
N ARG A 28 19.14 -1.16 4.89
CA ARG A 28 18.92 -1.83 3.60
C ARG A 28 17.43 -1.90 3.26
N LEU A 29 17.10 -1.57 2.03
CA LEU A 29 15.76 -1.66 1.49
C LEU A 29 15.46 -3.08 0.96
N PRO A 30 14.25 -3.60 1.19
CA PRO A 30 13.82 -4.86 0.59
C PRO A 30 13.66 -4.71 -0.93
N PRO A 31 13.94 -5.76 -1.72
CA PRO A 31 13.93 -5.67 -3.17
C PRO A 31 12.53 -5.70 -3.79
N SER A 32 11.50 -5.90 -3.01
CA SER A 32 10.13 -5.98 -3.52
C SER A 32 9.42 -4.64 -3.38
N ILE A 33 8.92 -4.11 -4.49
CA ILE A 33 8.12 -2.88 -4.54
C ILE A 33 6.73 -3.26 -5.03
N TYR A 34 5.74 -2.98 -4.20
CA TYR A 34 4.35 -3.25 -4.52
C TYR A 34 3.65 -1.95 -4.92
N LEU A 35 2.98 -1.99 -6.06
CA LEU A 35 2.28 -0.85 -6.63
C LEU A 35 0.77 -1.09 -6.60
N CYS A 36 0.03 -0.07 -6.24
CA CYS A 36 -1.43 -0.06 -6.28
C CYS A 36 -1.94 1.31 -6.71
N GLY A 37 -3.23 1.40 -6.93
CA GLY A 37 -3.87 2.62 -7.39
C GLY A 37 -3.93 2.74 -8.92
N GLY A 38 -4.72 3.68 -9.41
CA GLY A 38 -4.98 3.83 -10.85
C GLY A 38 -3.73 4.17 -11.67
N GLY A 39 -2.81 4.96 -11.10
CA GLY A 39 -1.55 5.33 -11.76
C GLY A 39 -0.60 4.15 -12.00
N SER A 40 -0.71 3.10 -11.20
CA SER A 40 0.11 1.89 -11.38
C SER A 40 -0.23 1.10 -12.65
N LEU A 41 -1.38 1.38 -13.25
CA LEU A 41 -1.83 0.76 -14.50
C LEU A 41 -1.24 1.43 -15.75
N LEU A 42 -0.50 2.54 -15.59
CA LEU A 42 0.18 3.19 -16.71
C LEU A 42 1.38 2.34 -17.14
N PRO A 43 1.43 1.88 -18.41
CA PRO A 43 2.52 1.04 -18.91
C PRO A 43 3.90 1.68 -18.72
N GLU A 44 3.98 3.00 -18.89
CA GLU A 44 5.21 3.78 -18.76
C GLU A 44 5.81 3.70 -17.35
N VAL A 45 4.98 3.68 -16.32
CA VAL A 45 5.42 3.55 -14.92
C VAL A 45 6.06 2.19 -14.70
N MET A 46 5.43 1.12 -15.14
CA MET A 46 5.97 -0.24 -15.01
C MET A 46 7.24 -0.44 -15.84
N GLU A 47 7.28 0.11 -17.05
CA GLU A 47 8.44 0.03 -17.93
C GLU A 47 9.65 0.73 -17.30
N GLU A 48 9.49 1.97 -16.82
CA GLU A 48 10.60 2.72 -16.20
C GLU A 48 11.06 2.10 -14.88
N LEU A 49 10.14 1.63 -14.05
CA LEU A 49 10.50 0.89 -12.84
C LEU A 49 11.27 -0.40 -13.14
N GLY A 50 10.91 -1.08 -14.22
CA GLY A 50 11.56 -2.32 -14.65
C GLY A 50 12.99 -2.14 -15.14
N LYS A 51 13.36 -0.94 -15.61
CA LYS A 51 14.73 -0.65 -16.07
C LYS A 51 15.77 -0.67 -14.96
N GLY A 52 15.37 -0.44 -13.71
CA GLY A 52 16.23 -0.50 -12.54
C GLY A 52 17.26 0.61 -12.40
N ALA A 53 17.54 1.38 -13.43
CA ALA A 53 18.53 2.46 -13.41
C ALA A 53 18.19 3.55 -12.38
N TRP A 54 16.93 3.80 -12.12
CA TRP A 54 16.46 4.76 -11.13
C TRP A 54 16.89 4.41 -9.69
N ALA A 55 17.14 3.13 -9.44
CA ALA A 55 17.49 2.63 -8.10
C ALA A 55 19.00 2.66 -7.82
N GLU A 56 19.82 3.12 -8.77
CA GLU A 56 21.25 3.28 -8.56
C GLU A 56 21.52 4.23 -7.38
N GLY A 57 22.39 3.79 -6.47
CA GLY A 57 22.72 4.55 -5.25
C GLY A 57 21.79 4.31 -4.07
N LEU A 58 20.66 3.65 -4.24
CA LEU A 58 19.79 3.24 -3.14
C LEU A 58 20.25 1.90 -2.51
N PRO A 59 20.14 1.76 -1.18
CA PRO A 59 20.66 0.60 -0.46
C PRO A 59 19.76 -0.64 -0.56
N PHE A 60 19.34 -1.02 -1.76
CA PHE A 60 18.60 -2.26 -1.97
C PHE A 60 19.49 -3.49 -1.75
N THR A 61 18.92 -4.53 -1.16
CA THR A 61 19.64 -5.81 -0.94
C THR A 61 19.91 -6.55 -2.24
N ARG A 62 19.05 -6.38 -3.23
CA ARG A 62 19.12 -6.90 -4.61
C ARG A 62 18.41 -5.91 -5.54
N PRO A 63 18.61 -6.00 -6.86
CA PRO A 63 17.88 -5.15 -7.80
C PRO A 63 16.38 -5.18 -7.53
N PRO A 64 15.71 -4.01 -7.38
CA PRO A 64 14.31 -3.94 -7.02
C PRO A 64 13.42 -4.50 -8.13
N GLN A 65 12.38 -5.19 -7.72
CA GLN A 65 11.35 -5.72 -8.61
C GLN A 65 10.00 -5.11 -8.25
N ALA A 66 9.38 -4.45 -9.22
CA ALA A 66 8.04 -3.90 -9.07
C ALA A 66 6.98 -4.94 -9.42
N ARG A 67 5.95 -5.03 -8.58
CA ARG A 67 4.78 -5.88 -8.79
C ARG A 67 3.50 -5.09 -8.54
N LEU A 68 2.50 -5.33 -9.35
CA LEU A 68 1.16 -4.84 -9.09
C LEU A 68 0.50 -5.65 -7.98
N LEU A 69 -0.09 -4.96 -7.01
CA LEU A 69 -1.00 -5.59 -6.05
C LEU A 69 -2.36 -5.79 -6.69
N GLU A 70 -2.90 -6.95 -6.49
CA GLU A 70 -4.28 -7.27 -6.86
C GLU A 70 -5.17 -7.29 -5.60
N PRO A 71 -6.49 -7.10 -5.74
CA PRO A 71 -7.42 -7.17 -4.61
C PRO A 71 -7.33 -8.47 -3.82
N SER A 72 -7.02 -9.58 -4.48
CA SER A 72 -6.81 -10.89 -3.83
C SER A 72 -5.58 -10.94 -2.91
N ASP A 73 -4.64 -10.02 -3.07
CA ASP A 73 -3.45 -9.92 -2.21
C ASP A 73 -3.75 -9.23 -0.87
N VAL A 74 -4.90 -8.57 -0.74
CA VAL A 74 -5.31 -7.86 0.48
C VAL A 74 -5.82 -8.86 1.50
N GLY A 75 -5.03 -9.08 2.55
CA GLY A 75 -5.41 -9.98 3.65
C GLY A 75 -6.48 -9.39 4.58
N GLY A 76 -7.31 -10.26 5.15
CA GLY A 76 -8.30 -9.88 6.16
C GLY A 76 -9.56 -9.20 5.62
N LEU A 77 -9.74 -9.16 4.32
CA LEU A 77 -10.92 -8.65 3.65
C LEU A 77 -11.33 -9.60 2.52
N GLU A 78 -12.60 -9.91 2.44
CA GLU A 78 -13.19 -10.72 1.38
C GLU A 78 -14.17 -9.86 0.57
N ASP A 79 -14.00 -9.83 -0.74
CA ASP A 79 -14.95 -9.22 -1.66
C ASP A 79 -16.02 -10.21 -2.08
N ALA A 80 -17.17 -10.17 -1.41
CA ALA A 80 -18.31 -11.01 -1.74
C ALA A 80 -19.02 -10.62 -3.04
N THR A 81 -18.73 -9.44 -3.59
CA THR A 81 -19.36 -8.93 -4.81
C THR A 81 -18.66 -9.41 -6.08
N GLY A 82 -17.37 -9.73 -6.01
CA GLY A 82 -16.53 -10.06 -7.15
C GLY A 82 -16.29 -8.89 -8.12
N LEU A 83 -16.59 -7.65 -7.69
CA LEU A 83 -16.44 -6.45 -8.51
C LEU A 83 -15.06 -5.82 -8.42
N LEU A 84 -14.32 -6.10 -7.35
CA LEU A 84 -12.99 -5.53 -7.11
C LEU A 84 -11.93 -6.44 -7.74
N THR A 85 -11.45 -6.07 -8.91
CA THR A 85 -10.56 -6.90 -9.72
C THR A 85 -9.29 -6.21 -10.20
N SER A 86 -9.13 -4.93 -9.89
CA SER A 86 -8.05 -4.10 -10.41
C SER A 86 -7.18 -3.52 -9.28
N PRO A 87 -5.88 -3.27 -9.54
CA PRO A 87 -5.01 -2.56 -8.60
C PRO A 87 -5.54 -1.20 -8.12
N ARG A 88 -6.37 -0.53 -8.91
CA ARG A 88 -7.03 0.73 -8.52
C ARG A 88 -8.03 0.55 -7.37
N ASP A 89 -8.54 -0.66 -7.17
CA ASP A 89 -9.54 -0.97 -6.15
C ASP A 89 -8.91 -1.19 -4.78
N ILE A 90 -7.59 -1.33 -4.69
CA ILE A 90 -6.85 -1.56 -3.45
C ILE A 90 -7.04 -0.42 -2.45
N GLY A 91 -6.98 0.84 -2.88
CA GLY A 91 -7.18 1.99 -2.02
C GLY A 91 -8.55 1.99 -1.32
N PRO A 92 -9.66 1.91 -2.06
CA PRO A 92 -11.00 1.76 -1.48
C PRO A 92 -11.14 0.54 -0.56
N MET A 93 -10.57 -0.60 -0.94
CA MET A 93 -10.56 -1.80 -0.09
C MET A 93 -9.83 -1.59 1.23
N ALA A 94 -8.67 -0.95 1.19
CA ALA A 94 -7.88 -0.67 2.38
C ALA A 94 -8.62 0.29 3.33
N LEU A 95 -9.29 1.31 2.79
CA LEU A 95 -10.13 2.23 3.57
C LEU A 95 -11.32 1.51 4.20
N ALA A 96 -12.01 0.66 3.46
CA ALA A 96 -13.12 -0.14 3.97
C ALA A 96 -12.66 -1.08 5.10
N ASN A 97 -11.52 -1.75 4.92
CA ASN A 97 -10.95 -2.61 5.94
C ASN A 97 -10.57 -1.83 7.21
N HIS A 98 -10.00 -0.64 7.05
CA HIS A 98 -9.67 0.22 8.18
C HIS A 98 -10.93 0.66 8.95
N ALA A 99 -11.98 1.08 8.24
CA ALA A 99 -13.25 1.45 8.86
C ALA A 99 -13.89 0.30 9.65
N LEU A 100 -13.87 -0.91 9.10
CA LEU A 100 -14.38 -2.11 9.79
C LEU A 100 -13.58 -2.43 11.06
N ARG A 101 -12.26 -2.25 11.03
CA ARG A 101 -11.42 -2.45 12.21
C ARG A 101 -11.69 -1.41 13.29
N LEU A 102 -11.82 -0.14 12.93
CA LEU A 102 -12.16 0.92 13.88
C LEU A 102 -13.50 0.65 14.56
N GLU A 103 -14.51 0.23 13.80
CA GLU A 103 -15.83 -0.13 14.36
C GLU A 103 -15.74 -1.34 15.31
N ALA A 104 -14.92 -2.34 14.97
CA ALA A 104 -14.70 -3.49 15.84
C ALA A 104 -13.98 -3.10 17.15
N ASP A 105 -12.95 -2.25 17.05
CA ASP A 105 -12.20 -1.76 18.21
C ASP A 105 -13.08 -0.91 19.14
N GLU A 106 -13.92 -0.03 18.59
CA GLU A 106 -14.89 0.73 19.40
C GLU A 106 -15.88 -0.18 20.13
N LYS A 107 -16.42 -1.18 19.46
CA LYS A 107 -17.31 -2.17 20.07
C LYS A 107 -16.62 -2.95 21.18
N GLU A 108 -15.36 -3.30 21.01
CA GLU A 108 -14.57 -4.01 22.02
C GLU A 108 -14.34 -3.14 23.25
N VAL A 109 -13.98 -1.87 23.08
CA VAL A 109 -13.80 -0.92 24.17
C VAL A 109 -15.10 -0.71 24.94
N VAL A 110 -16.22 -0.49 24.26
CA VAL A 110 -17.53 -0.33 24.89
C VAL A 110 -17.92 -1.59 25.67
N ASN A 111 -17.72 -2.76 25.10
CA ASN A 111 -18.01 -4.04 25.76
C ASN A 111 -17.12 -4.24 27.00
N ALA A 112 -15.83 -3.85 26.95
CA ALA A 112 -14.93 -3.94 28.10
C ALA A 112 -15.36 -3.01 29.23
N VAL A 113 -15.78 -1.77 28.91
CA VAL A 113 -16.30 -0.82 29.88
C VAL A 113 -17.60 -1.32 30.49
N MET A 114 -18.53 -1.80 29.68
CA MET A 114 -19.80 -2.37 30.15
C MET A 114 -19.59 -3.56 31.08
N ARG A 115 -18.70 -4.47 30.74
CA ARG A 115 -18.36 -5.62 31.61
C ARG A 115 -17.79 -5.16 32.94
N ARG A 116 -16.96 -4.12 32.96
CA ARG A 116 -16.36 -3.57 34.19
C ARG A 116 -17.43 -2.94 35.09
N VAL A 117 -18.34 -2.16 34.47
CA VAL A 117 -19.49 -1.56 35.19
C VAL A 117 -20.39 -2.62 35.78
N LEU A 118 -20.79 -3.62 34.97
CA LEU A 118 -21.63 -4.72 35.42
C LEU A 118 -21.00 -5.53 36.57
N LYS A 119 -19.66 -5.71 36.50
CA LYS A 119 -18.93 -6.42 37.57
C LYS A 119 -18.90 -5.60 38.88
N SER A 120 -18.81 -4.26 38.78
CA SER A 120 -18.87 -3.40 39.97
C SER A 120 -20.25 -3.29 40.59
N MET A 121 -21.31 -3.55 39.84
CA MET A 121 -22.71 -3.56 40.32
C MET A 121 -23.12 -4.87 40.93
N LYS A 122 -22.38 -5.95 40.75
CA LYS A 122 -22.60 -7.27 41.40
C LYS A 122 -21.82 -7.32 42.72
N VAL A 123 -22.30 -6.61 43.65
CA VAL A 123 -21.79 -6.69 45.03
C VAL A 123 -22.85 -7.34 45.92
#